data_360e10b1b3abdcf94e6d3d91016b49a9
#
_entry.id   360e10b1b3abdcf94e6d3d91016b49a9
#
_cell.length_a   1.000
_cell.length_b   1.000
_cell.length_c   1.000
_cell.angle_alpha   90.00
_cell.angle_beta   90.00
_cell.angle_gamma   90.00
#
_symmetry.space_group_name_H-M   'P 1'
#
loop_
_entity.id
_entity.type
_entity.pdbx_description
1 polymer ?
#
loop_
_entity_poly.entity_id
_entity_poly.type
_entity_poly.pdbx_seq_one_letter_code
_entity_poly.pdbx_strand_id
1 'polypeptide(L)'
;MRRKYHTVSTSNNKTKNMICGTDEAGRGPIAGPVVAAAVILDPNNPIAGINDSKKLSEKKREALSVEIKEKALYWAIAQCDADEIDALNILQASLLAMKRAVEALPVQPDKVLVDGNKLPQLNVPAEAIVGGDAIEACIGAASILAKVERDRQMLAWHELYPHYDFAKHKAYPTKAHLEALAAHGPCPVHRKSFGPVARHLAATCTPDE
;
A
#
# COMPACT_ATOMS: atom_id res chain seq x y z
N MET A 1 8.55 -15.57 7.57
CA MET A 1 7.45 -14.68 8.02
C MET A 1 6.19 -15.51 8.25
N ARG A 2 5.70 -15.63 9.48
CA ARG A 2 4.52 -16.47 9.79
C ARG A 2 3.25 -15.68 9.47
N ARG A 3 2.47 -16.18 8.49
CA ARG A 3 1.13 -15.67 8.16
C ARG A 3 0.17 -16.01 9.31
N LYS A 4 -0.45 -15.00 9.92
CA LYS A 4 -1.56 -15.22 10.86
C LYS A 4 -2.87 -15.18 10.06
N TYR A 5 -3.53 -16.32 9.98
CA TYR A 5 -4.88 -16.43 9.44
C TYR A 5 -5.85 -16.53 10.63
N HIS A 6 -6.89 -15.73 10.62
CA HIS A 6 -8.02 -15.90 11.54
C HIS A 6 -9.10 -16.66 10.78
N THR A 7 -9.38 -17.87 11.19
CA THR A 7 -10.52 -18.65 10.69
C THR A 7 -11.66 -18.53 11.67
N VAL A 8 -12.73 -17.88 11.27
CA VAL A 8 -14.01 -17.88 11.99
C VAL A 8 -14.82 -19.08 11.49
N SER A 9 -15.28 -19.91 12.41
CA SER A 9 -16.07 -21.13 12.17
C SER A 9 -17.36 -20.81 11.41
N THR A 10 -17.57 -21.51 10.29
CA THR A 10 -18.72 -21.39 9.42
C THR A 10 -19.89 -22.23 9.89
N SER A 11 -21.02 -21.62 10.21
CA SER A 11 -22.33 -22.26 10.14
C SER A 11 -23.34 -21.31 9.49
N ASN A 12 -24.00 -21.85 8.48
CA ASN A 12 -25.11 -21.36 7.65
C ASN A 12 -24.79 -20.73 6.29
N ASN A 13 -25.05 -21.61 5.31
CA ASN A 13 -24.93 -21.45 3.88
C ASN A 13 -26.03 -20.53 3.31
N LYS A 14 -25.82 -19.22 3.26
CA LYS A 14 -26.29 -18.33 2.20
C LYS A 14 -25.02 -17.86 1.48
N THR A 15 -24.95 -18.03 0.18
CA THR A 15 -23.87 -17.49 -0.67
C THR A 15 -23.74 -16.00 -0.40
N LYS A 16 -22.91 -15.63 0.56
CA LYS A 16 -22.55 -14.24 0.83
C LYS A 16 -21.74 -13.79 -0.39
N ASN A 17 -22.24 -12.81 -1.12
CA ASN A 17 -21.51 -12.17 -2.18
C ASN A 17 -20.26 -11.51 -1.57
N MET A 18 -19.09 -12.16 -1.71
CA MET A 18 -17.83 -11.71 -1.11
C MET A 18 -17.20 -10.64 -1.98
N ILE A 19 -17.48 -9.39 -1.66
CA ILE A 19 -16.89 -8.23 -2.34
C ILE A 19 -15.60 -7.85 -1.63
N CYS A 20 -14.51 -7.82 -2.39
CA CYS A 20 -13.20 -7.37 -1.93
C CYS A 20 -12.94 -5.94 -2.41
N GLY A 21 -12.47 -5.08 -1.52
CA GLY A 21 -11.87 -3.79 -1.90
C GLY A 21 -10.35 -3.88 -1.90
N THR A 22 -9.68 -3.20 -2.83
CA THR A 22 -8.21 -3.08 -2.86
C THR A 22 -7.78 -1.66 -3.19
N ASP A 23 -6.71 -1.23 -2.53
CA ASP A 23 -6.07 0.08 -2.72
C ASP A 23 -4.57 -0.02 -2.40
N GLU A 24 -3.77 0.97 -2.82
CA GLU A 24 -2.35 1.07 -2.58
C GLU A 24 -1.93 2.34 -1.86
N ALA A 25 -0.79 2.29 -1.20
CA ALA A 25 -0.09 3.43 -0.61
C ALA A 25 1.38 3.46 -1.07
N GLY A 26 1.91 4.67 -1.32
CA GLY A 26 3.33 4.82 -1.60
C GLY A 26 3.70 5.01 -3.06
N ARG A 27 2.84 5.53 -3.93
CA ARG A 27 3.18 5.81 -5.33
C ARG A 27 4.10 7.02 -5.51
N GLY A 28 3.84 8.11 -4.79
CA GLY A 28 4.59 9.36 -4.92
C GLY A 28 5.97 9.43 -4.27
N PRO A 29 6.27 8.71 -3.18
CA PRO A 29 7.60 8.70 -2.56
C PRO A 29 8.71 8.24 -3.49
N ILE A 30 9.92 8.76 -3.29
CA ILE A 30 11.13 8.42 -4.05
C ILE A 30 11.95 7.28 -3.41
N ALA A 31 11.48 6.73 -2.29
CA ALA A 31 12.07 5.57 -1.63
C ALA A 31 11.01 4.69 -0.96
N GLY A 32 11.37 3.44 -0.70
CA GLY A 32 10.54 2.42 -0.09
C GLY A 32 9.53 1.78 -1.05
N PRO A 33 8.78 0.77 -0.58
CA PRO A 33 7.87 0.00 -1.41
C PRO A 33 6.59 0.76 -1.76
N VAL A 34 5.87 0.27 -2.77
CA VAL A 34 4.43 0.46 -2.90
C VAL A 34 3.74 -0.71 -2.20
N VAL A 35 2.83 -0.41 -1.28
CA VAL A 35 2.12 -1.39 -0.46
C VAL A 35 0.65 -1.35 -0.84
N ALA A 36 0.04 -2.51 -1.07
CA ALA A 36 -1.39 -2.65 -1.32
C ALA A 36 -2.04 -3.57 -0.28
N ALA A 37 -3.33 -3.37 -0.06
CA ALA A 37 -4.14 -4.26 0.75
C ALA A 37 -5.40 -4.70 0.00
N ALA A 38 -5.94 -5.84 0.41
CA ALA A 38 -7.22 -6.39 -0.03
C ALA A 38 -8.06 -6.72 1.21
N VAL A 39 -9.31 -6.28 1.24
CA VAL A 39 -10.19 -6.44 2.40
C VAL A 39 -11.58 -6.90 1.98
N ILE A 40 -12.10 -7.94 2.63
CA ILE A 40 -13.50 -8.36 2.57
C ILE A 40 -14.12 -8.07 3.94
N LEU A 41 -14.99 -7.09 4.01
CA LEU A 41 -15.67 -6.70 5.24
C LEU A 41 -16.77 -7.70 5.64
N ASP A 42 -17.02 -7.81 6.94
CA ASP A 42 -18.19 -8.56 7.44
C ASP A 42 -19.40 -7.63 7.53
N PRO A 43 -20.47 -7.87 6.74
CA PRO A 43 -21.68 -7.06 6.78
C PRO A 43 -22.43 -7.14 8.13
N ASN A 44 -22.16 -8.18 8.94
CA ASN A 44 -22.75 -8.31 10.28
C ASN A 44 -21.92 -7.63 11.37
N ASN A 45 -20.72 -7.14 11.04
CA ASN A 45 -19.79 -6.51 11.99
C ASN A 45 -19.26 -5.19 11.41
N PRO A 46 -20.12 -4.18 11.23
CA PRO A 46 -19.75 -2.93 10.56
C PRO A 46 -18.68 -2.16 11.35
N ILE A 47 -17.81 -1.48 10.62
CA ILE A 47 -16.73 -0.64 11.17
C ILE A 47 -17.08 0.81 10.84
N ALA A 48 -17.25 1.63 11.88
CA ALA A 48 -17.60 3.02 11.71
C ALA A 48 -16.37 3.89 11.42
N GLY A 49 -16.54 4.91 10.57
CA GLY A 49 -15.51 5.93 10.33
C GLY A 49 -14.43 5.53 9.34
N ILE A 50 -14.59 4.44 8.61
CA ILE A 50 -13.79 4.15 7.42
C ILE A 50 -14.00 5.30 6.41
N ASN A 51 -12.91 5.86 5.91
CA ASN A 51 -12.89 6.91 4.89
C ASN A 51 -11.51 6.93 4.23
N ASP A 52 -11.33 7.78 3.20
CA ASP A 52 -10.03 8.09 2.60
C ASP A 52 -8.94 8.25 3.69
N SER A 53 -7.95 7.39 3.64
CA SER A 53 -6.89 7.30 4.67
C SER A 53 -6.11 8.61 4.84
N LYS A 54 -6.06 9.46 3.80
CA LYS A 54 -5.36 10.76 3.80
C LYS A 54 -6.12 11.82 4.61
N LYS A 55 -7.45 11.66 4.76
CA LYS A 55 -8.29 12.55 5.57
C LYS A 55 -8.33 12.21 7.04
N LEU A 56 -7.81 11.03 7.41
CA LEU A 56 -7.75 10.57 8.80
C LEU A 56 -6.42 10.98 9.45
N SER A 57 -6.44 11.31 10.74
CA SER A 57 -5.21 11.45 11.52
C SER A 57 -4.48 10.10 11.65
N GLU A 58 -3.16 10.12 11.85
CA GLU A 58 -2.36 8.90 12.04
C GLU A 58 -2.93 8.02 13.16
N LYS A 59 -3.21 8.60 14.33
CA LYS A 59 -3.80 7.89 15.46
C LYS A 59 -5.14 7.21 15.12
N LYS A 60 -5.99 7.88 14.33
CA LYS A 60 -7.28 7.31 13.91
C LYS A 60 -7.09 6.19 12.89
N ARG A 61 -6.13 6.33 11.95
CA ARG A 61 -5.78 5.27 11.00
C ARG A 61 -5.27 4.02 11.70
N GLU A 62 -4.38 4.18 12.68
CA GLU A 62 -3.85 3.06 13.47
C GLU A 62 -4.95 2.32 14.21
N ALA A 63 -5.84 3.06 14.92
CA ALA A 63 -6.97 2.47 15.62
C ALA A 63 -7.90 1.70 14.65
N LEU A 64 -8.26 2.30 13.52
CA LEU A 64 -9.08 1.65 12.50
C LEU A 64 -8.37 0.45 11.87
N SER A 65 -7.05 0.49 11.67
CA SER A 65 -6.29 -0.64 11.15
C SER A 65 -6.37 -1.87 12.06
N VAL A 66 -6.37 -1.67 13.39
CA VAL A 66 -6.59 -2.76 14.36
C VAL A 66 -8.01 -3.28 14.24
N GLU A 67 -9.00 -2.40 14.26
CA GLU A 67 -10.41 -2.77 14.17
C GLU A 67 -10.75 -3.50 12.86
N ILE A 68 -10.18 -3.05 11.71
CA ILE A 68 -10.36 -3.73 10.41
C ILE A 68 -9.79 -5.15 10.47
N LYS A 69 -8.59 -5.33 11.04
CA LYS A 69 -7.95 -6.65 11.14
C LYS A 69 -8.70 -7.62 12.06
N GLU A 70 -9.41 -7.09 13.06
CA GLU A 70 -10.22 -7.89 14.00
C GLU A 70 -11.60 -8.23 13.46
N LYS A 71 -12.23 -7.31 12.72
CA LYS A 71 -13.66 -7.39 12.33
C LYS A 71 -13.88 -7.81 10.88
N ALA A 72 -12.93 -7.58 9.97
CA ALA A 72 -13.08 -8.00 8.58
C ALA A 72 -13.12 -9.53 8.47
N LEU A 73 -13.90 -10.05 7.52
CA LEU A 73 -13.90 -11.49 7.23
C LEU A 73 -12.52 -11.96 6.79
N TYR A 74 -11.91 -11.21 5.87
CA TYR A 74 -10.57 -11.51 5.34
C TYR A 74 -9.85 -10.23 4.97
N TRP A 75 -8.55 -10.24 5.14
CA TRP A 75 -7.67 -9.19 4.66
C TRP A 75 -6.30 -9.76 4.33
N ALA A 76 -5.61 -9.12 3.41
CA ALA A 76 -4.22 -9.40 3.07
C ALA A 76 -3.50 -8.12 2.68
N ILE A 77 -2.17 -8.12 2.84
CA ILE A 77 -1.29 -7.01 2.47
C ILE A 77 -0.16 -7.59 1.63
N ALA A 78 0.17 -6.92 0.54
CA ALA A 78 1.28 -7.25 -0.32
C ALA A 78 1.99 -5.96 -0.78
N GLN A 79 3.16 -6.12 -1.41
CA GLN A 79 3.96 -4.99 -1.86
C GLN A 79 4.80 -5.34 -3.07
N CYS A 80 5.29 -4.29 -3.74
CA CYS A 80 6.46 -4.34 -4.62
C CYS A 80 7.53 -3.41 -4.02
N ASP A 81 8.78 -3.89 -4.01
CA ASP A 81 9.92 -3.13 -3.50
C ASP A 81 10.45 -2.10 -4.51
N ALA A 82 11.54 -1.40 -4.15
CA ALA A 82 12.12 -0.37 -5.00
C ALA A 82 12.65 -0.93 -6.32
N ASP A 83 13.28 -2.10 -6.30
CA ASP A 83 13.86 -2.72 -7.50
C ASP A 83 12.75 -3.20 -8.45
N GLU A 84 11.65 -3.75 -7.94
CA GLU A 84 10.46 -4.09 -8.74
C GLU A 84 9.79 -2.85 -9.34
N ILE A 85 9.73 -1.73 -8.58
CA ILE A 85 9.21 -0.46 -9.09
C ILE A 85 10.09 0.08 -10.21
N ASP A 86 11.40 0.00 -10.07
CA ASP A 86 12.35 0.45 -11.08
C ASP A 86 12.27 -0.39 -12.37
N ALA A 87 12.04 -1.70 -12.23
CA ALA A 87 11.90 -2.61 -13.37
C ALA A 87 10.56 -2.46 -14.11
N LEU A 88 9.45 -2.23 -13.39
CA LEU A 88 8.08 -2.27 -13.93
C LEU A 88 7.47 -0.90 -14.21
N ASN A 89 7.97 0.15 -13.63
CA ASN A 89 7.39 1.46 -13.32
C ASN A 89 6.32 1.42 -12.21
N ILE A 90 6.04 2.58 -11.63
CA ILE A 90 5.16 2.67 -10.45
C ILE A 90 3.71 2.26 -10.72
N LEU A 91 3.18 2.48 -11.94
CA LEU A 91 1.82 2.06 -12.28
C LEU A 91 1.71 0.53 -12.26
N GLN A 92 2.60 -0.14 -12.96
CA GLN A 92 2.58 -1.61 -13.05
C GLN A 92 2.91 -2.26 -11.69
N ALA A 93 3.84 -1.70 -10.94
CA ALA A 93 4.15 -2.16 -9.59
C ALA A 93 2.97 -2.00 -8.62
N SER A 94 2.21 -0.89 -8.72
CA SER A 94 0.98 -0.70 -7.92
C SER A 94 -0.08 -1.76 -8.27
N LEU A 95 -0.32 -2.00 -9.55
CA LEU A 95 -1.26 -3.03 -10.00
C LEU A 95 -0.82 -4.44 -9.58
N LEU A 96 0.49 -4.72 -9.65
CA LEU A 96 1.05 -6.00 -9.18
C LEU A 96 0.90 -6.18 -7.67
N ALA A 97 1.14 -5.13 -6.88
CA ALA A 97 0.93 -5.17 -5.44
C ALA A 97 -0.53 -5.43 -5.07
N MET A 98 -1.49 -4.77 -5.73
CA MET A 98 -2.94 -5.04 -5.57
C MET A 98 -3.30 -6.48 -5.95
N LYS A 99 -2.80 -6.96 -7.10
CA LYS A 99 -2.99 -8.36 -7.52
C LYS A 99 -2.51 -9.33 -6.44
N ARG A 100 -1.28 -9.15 -5.96
CA ARG A 100 -0.68 -9.97 -4.90
C ARG A 100 -1.51 -9.94 -3.61
N ALA A 101 -2.05 -8.77 -3.24
CA ALA A 101 -2.90 -8.64 -2.05
C ALA A 101 -4.21 -9.43 -2.21
N VAL A 102 -4.87 -9.33 -3.36
CA VAL A 102 -6.10 -10.10 -3.65
C VAL A 102 -5.80 -11.60 -3.69
N GLU A 103 -4.73 -12.04 -4.35
CA GLU A 103 -4.35 -13.45 -4.45
C GLU A 103 -3.85 -14.04 -3.11
N ALA A 104 -3.42 -13.20 -2.18
CA ALA A 104 -3.01 -13.63 -0.84
C ALA A 104 -4.19 -13.83 0.12
N LEU A 105 -5.42 -13.47 -0.26
CA LEU A 105 -6.61 -13.79 0.54
C LEU A 105 -6.79 -15.31 0.64
N PRO A 106 -7.25 -15.82 1.79
CA PRO A 106 -7.47 -17.26 1.98
C PRO A 106 -8.69 -17.80 1.22
N VAL A 107 -9.47 -16.91 0.63
CA VAL A 107 -10.66 -17.20 -0.18
C VAL A 107 -10.65 -16.38 -1.46
N GLN A 108 -11.24 -16.91 -2.52
CA GLN A 108 -11.44 -16.17 -3.75
C GLN A 108 -12.69 -15.29 -3.60
N PRO A 109 -12.60 -13.94 -3.80
CA PRO A 109 -13.78 -13.09 -3.81
C PRO A 109 -14.62 -13.29 -5.06
N ASP A 110 -15.93 -12.99 -4.97
CA ASP A 110 -16.83 -13.01 -6.13
C ASP A 110 -16.60 -11.80 -7.06
N LYS A 111 -16.19 -10.67 -6.48
CA LYS A 111 -15.87 -9.43 -7.20
C LYS A 111 -14.83 -8.61 -6.43
N VAL A 112 -13.98 -7.90 -7.17
CA VAL A 112 -12.98 -6.97 -6.62
C VAL A 112 -13.30 -5.55 -7.06
N LEU A 113 -13.39 -4.63 -6.10
CA LEU A 113 -13.48 -3.20 -6.31
C LEU A 113 -12.08 -2.60 -6.10
N VAL A 114 -11.59 -1.88 -7.08
CA VAL A 114 -10.22 -1.37 -7.15
C VAL A 114 -10.23 0.15 -7.10
N ASP A 115 -9.46 0.77 -6.21
CA ASP A 115 -9.31 2.22 -6.25
C ASP A 115 -8.59 2.66 -7.55
N GLY A 116 -9.08 3.77 -8.13
CA GLY A 116 -8.49 4.36 -9.33
C GLY A 116 -9.20 4.00 -10.62
N ASN A 117 -8.46 4.10 -11.75
CA ASN A 117 -9.00 3.97 -13.12
C ASN A 117 -8.35 2.83 -13.93
N LYS A 118 -7.55 1.98 -13.29
CA LYS A 118 -6.87 0.84 -13.91
C LYS A 118 -7.12 -0.41 -13.09
N LEU A 119 -7.16 -1.55 -13.76
CA LEU A 119 -7.40 -2.84 -13.13
C LEU A 119 -6.11 -3.69 -13.13
N PRO A 120 -5.77 -4.35 -12.02
CA PRO A 120 -4.81 -5.44 -12.02
C PRO A 120 -5.35 -6.63 -12.82
N GLN A 121 -4.46 -7.46 -13.34
CA GLN A 121 -4.84 -8.73 -13.98
C GLN A 121 -5.29 -9.73 -12.91
N LEU A 122 -6.59 -9.95 -12.78
CA LEU A 122 -7.20 -10.87 -11.82
C LEU A 122 -7.99 -11.95 -12.54
N ASN A 123 -8.14 -13.12 -11.89
CA ASN A 123 -8.96 -14.23 -12.38
C ASN A 123 -10.42 -14.15 -11.90
N VAL A 124 -10.84 -12.99 -11.40
CA VAL A 124 -12.19 -12.71 -10.89
C VAL A 124 -12.69 -11.40 -11.49
N PRO A 125 -14.01 -11.18 -11.58
CA PRO A 125 -14.56 -9.90 -12.01
C PRO A 125 -14.03 -8.76 -11.18
N ALA A 126 -13.61 -7.66 -11.83
CA ALA A 126 -13.09 -6.48 -11.14
C ALA A 126 -13.67 -5.20 -11.73
N GLU A 127 -13.82 -4.17 -10.90
CA GLU A 127 -14.32 -2.86 -11.27
C GLU A 127 -13.41 -1.77 -10.70
N ALA A 128 -13.01 -0.81 -11.55
CA ALA A 128 -12.21 0.33 -11.13
C ALA A 128 -13.14 1.49 -10.71
N ILE A 129 -12.89 2.05 -9.52
CA ILE A 129 -13.70 3.13 -8.95
C ILE A 129 -12.79 4.29 -8.60
N VAL A 130 -12.91 5.38 -9.32
CA VAL A 130 -12.11 6.59 -9.07
C VAL A 130 -12.53 7.22 -7.75
N GLY A 131 -11.57 7.35 -6.80
CA GLY A 131 -11.84 7.84 -5.44
C GLY A 131 -12.67 6.83 -4.62
N GLY A 132 -12.54 5.56 -4.94
CA GLY A 132 -13.26 4.47 -4.31
C GLY A 132 -13.01 4.37 -2.80
N ASP A 133 -11.86 4.81 -2.33
CA ASP A 133 -11.48 4.88 -0.90
C ASP A 133 -12.41 5.78 -0.05
N ALA A 134 -13.07 6.75 -0.69
CA ALA A 134 -14.07 7.61 -0.07
C ALA A 134 -15.52 7.15 -0.28
N ILE A 135 -15.80 6.21 -1.21
CA ILE A 135 -17.12 5.80 -1.66
C ILE A 135 -17.46 4.40 -1.15
N GLU A 136 -16.50 3.45 -1.28
CA GLU A 136 -16.66 2.05 -0.96
C GLU A 136 -15.92 1.68 0.32
N ALA A 137 -16.64 1.26 1.35
CA ALA A 137 -16.06 0.95 2.66
C ALA A 137 -14.94 -0.11 2.60
N CYS A 138 -15.04 -1.12 1.72
CA CYS A 138 -14.00 -2.14 1.58
C CYS A 138 -12.73 -1.57 0.94
N ILE A 139 -12.82 -0.61 -0.01
CA ILE A 139 -11.67 0.09 -0.56
C ILE A 139 -11.06 1.02 0.49
N GLY A 140 -11.89 1.79 1.22
CA GLY A 140 -11.43 2.64 2.31
C GLY A 140 -10.69 1.85 3.42
N ALA A 141 -11.18 0.64 3.73
CA ALA A 141 -10.49 -0.27 4.66
C ALA A 141 -9.13 -0.72 4.12
N ALA A 142 -9.06 -1.07 2.83
CA ALA A 142 -7.80 -1.43 2.17
C ALA A 142 -6.81 -0.25 2.15
N SER A 143 -7.28 0.96 1.84
CA SER A 143 -6.49 2.21 1.90
C SER A 143 -5.84 2.40 3.26
N ILE A 144 -6.63 2.26 4.34
CA ILE A 144 -6.13 2.38 5.72
C ILE A 144 -5.05 1.33 6.01
N LEU A 145 -5.29 0.05 5.68
CA LEU A 145 -4.31 -1.02 5.92
C LEU A 145 -3.01 -0.81 5.14
N ALA A 146 -3.10 -0.47 3.86
CA ALA A 146 -1.94 -0.20 3.01
C ALA A 146 -1.13 0.98 3.55
N LYS A 147 -1.80 2.07 3.95
CA LYS A 147 -1.15 3.28 4.48
C LYS A 147 -0.45 3.02 5.80
N VAL A 148 -1.13 2.37 6.75
CA VAL A 148 -0.54 2.07 8.08
C VAL A 148 0.65 1.14 7.94
N GLU A 149 0.54 0.08 7.13
CA GLU A 149 1.66 -0.85 6.93
C GLU A 149 2.86 -0.15 6.28
N ARG A 150 2.62 0.67 5.25
CA ARG A 150 3.70 1.40 4.60
C ARG A 150 4.38 2.40 5.55
N ASP A 151 3.60 3.16 6.31
CA ASP A 151 4.17 4.13 7.26
C ASP A 151 5.00 3.43 8.34
N ARG A 152 4.58 2.26 8.82
CA ARG A 152 5.34 1.41 9.75
C ARG A 152 6.67 0.95 9.12
N GLN A 153 6.69 0.55 7.86
CA GLN A 153 7.93 0.17 7.17
C GLN A 153 8.87 1.37 7.01
N MET A 154 8.34 2.57 6.76
CA MET A 154 9.18 3.77 6.67
C MET A 154 9.80 4.17 8.01
N LEU A 155 9.16 3.86 9.14
CA LEU A 155 9.79 4.00 10.46
C LEU A 155 10.95 3.01 10.64
N ALA A 156 10.77 1.76 10.23
CA ALA A 156 11.86 0.77 10.28
C ALA A 156 13.06 1.17 9.38
N TRP A 157 12.79 1.75 8.19
CA TRP A 157 13.86 2.28 7.34
C TRP A 157 14.51 3.53 7.92
N HIS A 158 13.78 4.34 8.69
CA HIS A 158 14.38 5.47 9.40
C HIS A 158 15.42 5.04 10.44
N GLU A 159 15.17 3.95 11.18
CA GLU A 159 16.15 3.39 12.13
C GLU A 159 17.47 2.97 11.45
N LEU A 160 17.38 2.45 10.22
CA LEU A 160 18.55 2.02 9.45
C LEU A 160 19.25 3.18 8.72
N TYR A 161 18.50 4.20 8.30
CA TYR A 161 18.98 5.34 7.53
C TYR A 161 18.48 6.66 8.13
N PRO A 162 18.87 7.02 9.37
CA PRO A 162 18.29 8.14 10.11
C PRO A 162 18.53 9.51 9.45
N HIS A 163 19.61 9.64 8.68
CA HIS A 163 19.97 10.90 8.03
C HIS A 163 19.03 11.34 6.90
N TYR A 164 18.15 10.44 6.39
CA TYR A 164 17.10 10.83 5.44
C TYR A 164 15.81 11.32 6.09
N ASP A 165 15.60 11.08 7.40
CA ASP A 165 14.38 11.48 8.14
C ASP A 165 13.09 10.88 7.56
N PHE A 166 13.13 9.60 7.16
CA PHE A 166 11.96 8.88 6.62
C PHE A 166 10.76 8.83 7.57
N ALA A 167 11.02 8.90 8.88
CA ALA A 167 9.97 8.96 9.90
C ALA A 167 9.05 10.16 9.71
N LYS A 168 9.59 11.31 9.30
CA LYS A 168 8.84 12.56 9.15
C LYS A 168 8.07 12.61 7.85
N HIS A 169 8.74 12.45 6.73
CA HIS A 169 8.15 12.68 5.39
C HIS A 169 7.80 11.40 4.63
N LYS A 170 7.98 10.21 5.26
CA LYS A 170 7.64 8.90 4.66
C LYS A 170 8.19 8.72 3.23
N ALA A 171 9.40 9.27 2.99
CA ALA A 171 10.14 9.28 1.72
C ALA A 171 9.50 10.10 0.57
N TYR A 172 8.54 10.97 0.84
CA TYR A 172 8.11 11.96 -0.15
C TYR A 172 9.28 12.92 -0.48
N PRO A 173 9.34 13.46 -1.72
CA PRO A 173 10.43 14.33 -2.18
C PRO A 173 10.30 15.76 -1.61
N THR A 174 10.30 15.88 -0.28
CA THR A 174 10.35 17.17 0.40
C THR A 174 11.73 17.80 0.24
N LYS A 175 11.83 19.10 0.50
CA LYS A 175 13.12 19.81 0.47
C LYS A 175 14.17 19.11 1.34
N ALA A 176 13.82 18.75 2.57
CA ALA A 176 14.73 18.04 3.49
C ALA A 176 15.19 16.67 2.94
N HIS A 177 14.28 15.90 2.31
CA HIS A 177 14.67 14.63 1.71
C HIS A 177 15.61 14.81 0.51
N LEU A 178 15.36 15.82 -0.33
CA LEU A 178 16.21 16.12 -1.48
C LEU A 178 17.60 16.64 -1.05
N GLU A 179 17.67 17.42 0.02
CA GLU A 179 18.94 17.87 0.62
C GLU A 179 19.74 16.67 1.20
N ALA A 180 19.06 15.76 1.90
CA ALA A 180 19.68 14.53 2.41
C ALA A 180 20.18 13.63 1.26
N LEU A 181 19.39 13.49 0.19
CA LEU A 181 19.78 12.75 -1.02
C LEU A 181 21.01 13.36 -1.68
N ALA A 182 21.08 14.70 -1.76
CA ALA A 182 22.25 15.38 -2.33
C ALA A 182 23.50 15.19 -1.47
N ALA A 183 23.37 15.20 -0.14
CA ALA A 183 24.49 15.08 0.79
C ALA A 183 25.01 13.65 0.94
N HIS A 184 24.14 12.64 0.92
CA HIS A 184 24.48 11.26 1.26
C HIS A 184 24.33 10.26 0.10
N GLY A 185 23.85 10.73 -1.06
CA GLY A 185 23.51 9.83 -2.17
C GLY A 185 22.27 8.99 -1.90
N PRO A 186 21.88 8.08 -2.80
CA PRO A 186 20.75 7.19 -2.61
C PRO A 186 21.14 5.95 -1.80
N CYS A 187 20.34 5.58 -0.79
CA CYS A 187 20.46 4.29 -0.11
C CYS A 187 19.67 3.19 -0.88
N PRO A 188 19.86 1.90 -0.53
CA PRO A 188 19.26 0.77 -1.27
C PRO A 188 17.75 0.80 -1.47
N VAL A 189 17.01 1.51 -0.62
CA VAL A 189 15.55 1.62 -0.74
C VAL A 189 15.09 2.76 -1.64
N HIS A 190 15.98 3.59 -2.19
CA HIS A 190 15.62 4.63 -3.14
C HIS A 190 15.29 4.03 -4.51
N ARG A 191 14.27 4.61 -5.15
CA ARG A 191 13.79 4.23 -6.48
C ARG A 191 14.62 4.93 -7.55
N LYS A 192 15.54 4.20 -8.17
CA LYS A 192 16.53 4.75 -9.10
C LYS A 192 15.90 5.36 -10.37
N SER A 193 14.75 4.86 -10.79
CA SER A 193 13.99 5.36 -11.94
C SER A 193 13.25 6.67 -11.67
N PHE A 194 13.10 7.09 -10.41
CA PHE A 194 12.39 8.32 -10.06
C PHE A 194 13.28 9.55 -10.28
N GLY A 195 12.70 10.60 -10.90
CA GLY A 195 13.42 11.76 -11.40
C GLY A 195 14.47 12.36 -10.44
N PRO A 196 14.19 12.63 -9.15
CA PRO A 196 15.20 13.15 -8.24
C PRO A 196 16.40 12.22 -8.05
N VAL A 197 16.15 10.91 -7.90
CA VAL A 197 17.20 9.91 -7.69
C VAL A 197 17.98 9.67 -8.97
N ALA A 198 17.29 9.54 -10.12
CA ALA A 198 17.91 9.37 -11.43
C ALA A 198 18.86 10.54 -11.78
N ARG A 199 18.46 11.78 -11.51
CA ARG A 199 19.30 12.96 -11.72
C ARG A 199 20.55 12.97 -10.84
N HIS A 200 20.41 12.58 -9.57
CA HIS A 200 21.56 12.47 -8.67
C HIS A 200 22.57 11.45 -9.18
N LEU A 201 22.08 10.25 -9.55
CA LEU A 201 22.96 9.20 -10.09
C LEU A 201 23.65 9.61 -11.39
N ALA A 202 22.96 10.29 -12.30
CA ALA A 202 23.54 10.79 -13.54
C ALA A 202 24.63 11.84 -13.28
N ALA A 203 24.44 12.74 -12.32
CA ALA A 203 25.41 13.77 -11.98
C ALA A 203 26.70 13.22 -11.32
N THR A 204 26.58 12.07 -10.63
CA THR A 204 27.75 11.41 -9.98
C THR A 204 28.47 10.43 -10.90
N CYS A 205 27.92 10.12 -12.07
CA CYS A 205 28.51 9.21 -13.06
C CYS A 205 29.28 9.94 -14.18
N THR A 206 29.38 11.27 -14.19
CA THR A 206 30.26 12.00 -15.11
C THR A 206 31.70 11.84 -14.61
N PRO A 207 32.63 11.20 -15.39
CA PRO A 207 34.04 11.21 -15.04
C PRO A 207 34.53 12.65 -15.09
N ASP A 208 35.34 13.05 -14.11
CA ASP A 208 36.15 14.27 -14.22
C ASP A 208 37.03 14.13 -15.49
N GLU A 209 36.82 15.03 -16.45
CA GLU A 209 37.71 15.19 -17.60
C GLU A 209 39.09 15.79 -17.17
#